data_4f37d43f7d7c2ef5d6ceefb49033d3e5
#
_entry.id   4f37d43f7d7c2ef5d6ceefb49033d3e5
#
_cell.length_a   1.000
_cell.length_b   1.000
_cell.length_c   1.000
_cell.angle_alpha   90.00
_cell.angle_beta   90.00
_cell.angle_gamma   90.00
#
_symmetry.space_group_name_H-M   'P 1'
#
loop_
_entity.id
_entity.type
_entity.pdbx_description
1 polymer ?
#
loop_
_entity_poly.entity_id
_entity_poly.type
_entity_poly.pdbx_seq_one_letter_code
_entity_poly.pdbx_strand_id
1 'polypeptide(L)'
;KILNKNGIFYFTTLNGLGFDIQMLGKFSNSIYPPYHINFFNPRSIEVLLKKIGFKIILIDTPGKLDLNIVENNLSLLKGSKKTFASYLSKNLSRLEKFEFQNYLKLNKLSSHMRIVVKK
;
A
#
# COMPACT_ATOMS: atom_id res chain seq x y z
N LYS A 1 -6.94 -6.62 -28.49
CA LYS A 1 -7.55 -7.12 -27.20
C LYS A 1 -6.72 -8.31 -26.72
N ILE A 2 -6.01 -8.16 -25.61
CA ILE A 2 -5.13 -9.20 -25.06
C ILE A 2 -5.94 -10.19 -24.18
N LEU A 3 -7.03 -9.74 -23.54
CA LEU A 3 -7.81 -10.55 -22.61
C LEU A 3 -9.07 -11.12 -23.29
N ASN A 4 -9.24 -12.44 -23.21
CA ASN A 4 -10.42 -13.13 -23.72
C ASN A 4 -11.66 -12.83 -22.87
N LYS A 5 -12.86 -13.08 -23.41
CA LYS A 5 -14.12 -13.04 -22.65
C LYS A 5 -14.00 -14.02 -21.48
N ASN A 6 -14.33 -13.56 -20.27
CA ASN A 6 -14.14 -14.27 -19.01
C ASN A 6 -12.68 -14.44 -18.56
N GLY A 7 -11.71 -13.82 -19.25
CA GLY A 7 -10.32 -13.84 -18.82
C GLY A 7 -10.11 -13.12 -17.48
N ILE A 8 -9.16 -13.64 -16.71
CA ILE A 8 -8.74 -13.04 -15.42
C ILE A 8 -7.50 -12.19 -15.66
N PHE A 9 -7.47 -10.99 -15.11
CA PHE A 9 -6.30 -10.13 -15.10
C PHE A 9 -5.86 -9.92 -13.64
N TYR A 10 -4.61 -10.28 -13.36
CA TYR A 10 -3.95 -10.12 -12.07
C TYR A 10 -2.80 -9.14 -12.22
N PHE A 11 -2.71 -8.20 -11.30
CA PHE A 11 -1.55 -7.29 -11.21
C PHE A 11 -1.39 -6.73 -9.80
N THR A 12 -0.20 -6.19 -9.54
CA THR A 12 0.12 -5.49 -8.30
C THR A 12 0.56 -4.07 -8.61
N THR A 13 0.31 -3.16 -7.68
CA THR A 13 0.75 -1.77 -7.76
C THR A 13 0.88 -1.18 -6.36
N LEU A 14 1.35 0.05 -6.26
CA LEU A 14 1.36 0.78 -5.00
C LEU A 14 -0.05 1.23 -4.61
N ASN A 15 -0.28 1.22 -3.31
CA ASN A 15 -1.39 1.93 -2.69
C ASN A 15 -0.88 3.30 -2.20
N GLY A 16 -1.23 4.37 -2.89
CA GLY A 16 -0.82 5.72 -2.52
C GLY A 16 -1.28 6.18 -1.12
N LEU A 17 -2.24 5.47 -0.51
CA LEU A 17 -2.63 5.65 0.90
C LEU A 17 -1.90 4.70 1.86
N GLY A 18 -0.91 3.94 1.38
CA GLY A 18 -0.13 3.02 2.19
C GLY A 18 0.61 3.73 3.33
N PHE A 19 0.68 3.06 4.48
CA PHE A 19 1.20 3.62 5.72
C PHE A 19 2.62 4.20 5.58
N ASP A 20 3.56 3.44 5.00
CA ASP A 20 4.93 3.91 4.80
C ASP A 20 5.00 5.11 3.85
N ILE A 21 4.18 5.12 2.78
CA ILE A 21 4.09 6.24 1.85
C ILE A 21 3.54 7.50 2.56
N GLN A 22 2.50 7.35 3.38
CA GLN A 22 1.91 8.47 4.13
C GLN A 22 2.87 9.00 5.22
N MET A 23 3.64 8.13 5.83
CA MET A 23 4.65 8.52 6.82
C MET A 23 5.85 9.22 6.18
N LEU A 24 6.46 8.61 5.19
CA LEU A 24 7.70 9.08 4.57
C LEU A 24 7.49 10.15 3.50
N GLY A 25 6.34 10.19 2.84
CA GLY A 25 6.05 11.13 1.77
C GLY A 25 7.12 11.07 0.67
N LYS A 26 7.68 12.21 0.31
CA LYS A 26 8.73 12.32 -0.71
C LYS A 26 10.01 11.51 -0.42
N PHE A 27 10.20 11.04 0.79
CA PHE A 27 11.34 10.20 1.18
C PHE A 27 11.05 8.69 1.03
N SER A 28 9.83 8.31 0.63
CA SER A 28 9.53 6.92 0.36
C SER A 28 10.21 6.46 -0.91
N ASN A 29 10.98 5.39 -0.82
CA ASN A 29 11.59 4.74 -1.99
C ASN A 29 10.55 4.20 -2.99
N SER A 30 9.30 4.07 -2.56
CA SER A 30 8.18 3.72 -3.43
C SER A 30 7.74 4.87 -4.33
N ILE A 31 8.08 6.13 -3.99
CA ILE A 31 7.81 7.30 -4.81
C ILE A 31 9.03 7.60 -5.67
N TYR A 32 9.22 6.80 -6.71
CA TYR A 32 10.39 6.91 -7.57
C TYR A 32 9.99 7.01 -9.05
N PRO A 33 9.88 8.25 -9.62
CA PRO A 33 9.74 8.44 -11.06
C PRO A 33 11.00 7.90 -11.80
N PRO A 34 10.87 7.30 -12.97
CA PRO A 34 9.65 7.11 -13.75
C PRO A 34 8.87 5.81 -13.48
N TYR A 35 9.30 4.98 -12.51
CA TYR A 35 8.72 3.64 -12.31
C TYR A 35 7.26 3.67 -11.81
N HIS A 36 6.91 4.67 -11.00
CA HIS A 36 5.57 4.85 -10.47
C HIS A 36 5.06 6.26 -10.79
N ILE A 37 4.29 6.37 -11.87
CA ILE A 37 3.70 7.64 -12.34
C ILE A 37 2.30 7.85 -11.76
N ASN A 38 1.57 6.76 -11.52
CA ASN A 38 0.21 6.79 -11.00
C ASN A 38 0.15 6.17 -9.60
N PHE A 39 -0.40 6.92 -8.66
CA PHE A 39 -0.61 6.49 -7.29
C PHE A 39 -2.09 6.22 -7.04
N PHE A 40 -2.52 5.03 -7.40
CA PHE A 40 -3.86 4.57 -7.10
C PHE A 40 -4.02 4.25 -5.61
N ASN A 41 -5.26 4.27 -5.15
CA ASN A 41 -5.68 3.64 -3.90
C ASN A 41 -6.80 2.63 -4.19
N PRO A 42 -7.20 1.78 -3.23
CA PRO A 42 -8.21 0.74 -3.47
C PRO A 42 -9.51 1.27 -4.08
N ARG A 43 -9.95 2.47 -3.68
CA ARG A 43 -11.19 3.07 -4.22
C ARG A 43 -10.98 3.61 -5.63
N SER A 44 -9.91 4.34 -5.89
CA SER A 44 -9.68 4.95 -7.21
C SER A 44 -9.43 3.89 -8.29
N ILE A 45 -8.70 2.83 -7.97
CA ILE A 45 -8.48 1.73 -8.92
C ILE A 45 -9.77 0.93 -9.17
N GLU A 46 -10.60 0.73 -8.15
CA GLU A 46 -11.91 0.10 -8.30
C GLU A 46 -12.81 0.88 -9.28
N VAL A 47 -12.89 2.21 -9.09
CA VAL A 47 -13.68 3.09 -9.98
C VAL A 47 -13.18 3.01 -11.42
N LEU A 48 -11.85 3.10 -11.61
CA LEU A 48 -11.26 3.01 -12.94
C LEU A 48 -11.59 1.67 -13.61
N LEU A 49 -11.39 0.56 -12.92
CA LEU A 49 -11.58 -0.78 -13.48
C LEU A 49 -13.04 -1.05 -13.83
N LYS A 50 -13.98 -0.62 -12.98
CA LYS A 50 -15.41 -0.69 -13.27
C LYS A 50 -15.78 0.15 -14.50
N LYS A 51 -15.25 1.38 -14.62
CA LYS A 51 -15.50 2.27 -15.76
C LYS A 51 -15.06 1.67 -17.09
N ILE A 52 -13.98 0.90 -17.10
CA ILE A 52 -13.49 0.24 -18.31
C ILE A 52 -14.03 -1.18 -18.51
N GLY A 53 -15.06 -1.57 -17.74
CA GLY A 53 -15.86 -2.78 -17.95
C GLY A 53 -15.30 -4.05 -17.29
N PHE A 54 -14.46 -3.93 -16.26
CA PHE A 54 -14.01 -5.08 -15.48
C PHE A 54 -14.90 -5.34 -14.27
N LYS A 55 -15.13 -6.60 -13.97
CA LYS A 55 -15.70 -7.07 -12.71
C LYS A 55 -14.60 -7.30 -11.71
N ILE A 56 -14.66 -6.64 -10.56
CA ILE A 56 -13.69 -6.82 -9.47
C ILE A 56 -13.91 -8.18 -8.81
N ILE A 57 -12.85 -8.97 -8.69
CA ILE A 57 -12.81 -10.21 -7.91
C ILE A 57 -12.17 -9.94 -6.56
N LEU A 58 -11.02 -9.23 -6.55
CA LEU A 58 -10.28 -8.92 -5.33
C LEU A 58 -9.56 -7.59 -5.48
N ILE A 59 -9.58 -6.78 -4.43
CA ILE A 59 -8.64 -5.68 -4.17
C ILE A 59 -8.25 -5.77 -2.70
N ASP A 60 -7.02 -6.14 -2.44
CA ASP A 60 -6.45 -6.20 -1.10
C ASP A 60 -5.06 -5.56 -1.04
N THR A 61 -4.54 -5.40 0.18
CA THR A 61 -3.21 -4.83 0.41
C THR A 61 -2.37 -5.78 1.28
N PRO A 62 -1.79 -6.83 0.69
CA PRO A 62 -1.11 -7.91 1.42
C PRO A 62 0.31 -7.57 1.90
N GLY A 63 0.68 -6.29 1.97
CA GLY A 63 2.01 -5.86 2.41
C GLY A 63 2.39 -6.36 3.80
N LYS A 64 3.69 -6.53 4.03
CA LYS A 64 4.25 -7.11 5.26
C LYS A 64 5.32 -6.25 5.93
N LEU A 65 5.75 -5.17 5.28
CA LEU A 65 6.96 -4.44 5.64
C LEU A 65 6.73 -2.94 5.90
N ASP A 66 5.50 -2.47 5.90
CA ASP A 66 5.19 -1.03 6.00
C ASP A 66 5.81 -0.40 7.26
N LEU A 67 5.65 -1.05 8.42
CA LEU A 67 6.23 -0.57 9.66
C LEU A 67 7.76 -0.62 9.64
N ASN A 68 8.35 -1.72 9.16
CA ASN A 68 9.79 -1.86 9.04
C ASN A 68 10.41 -0.82 8.12
N ILE A 69 9.74 -0.49 7.00
CA ILE A 69 10.18 0.56 6.09
C ILE A 69 10.24 1.91 6.81
N VAL A 70 9.22 2.23 7.60
CA VAL A 70 9.19 3.47 8.38
C VAL A 70 10.28 3.46 9.46
N GLU A 71 10.45 2.37 10.20
CA GLU A 71 11.48 2.22 11.23
C GLU A 71 12.89 2.42 10.67
N ASN A 72 13.20 1.80 9.53
CA ASN A 72 14.50 1.92 8.88
C ASN A 72 14.78 3.34 8.34
N ASN A 73 13.76 4.19 8.24
CA ASN A 73 13.86 5.54 7.71
C ASN A 73 13.50 6.63 8.75
N LEU A 74 13.55 6.32 10.04
CA LEU A 74 13.22 7.27 11.14
C LEU A 74 14.04 8.57 11.08
N SER A 75 15.29 8.51 10.61
CA SER A 75 16.17 9.67 10.47
C SER A 75 15.66 10.71 9.48
N LEU A 76 14.88 10.29 8.48
CA LEU A 76 14.30 11.14 7.45
C LEU A 76 13.03 11.85 7.92
N LEU A 77 12.40 11.36 8.97
CA LEU A 77 11.16 11.92 9.53
C LEU A 77 11.45 13.14 10.41
N LYS A 78 10.47 14.05 10.45
CA LYS A 78 10.49 15.27 11.30
C LYS A 78 9.14 15.46 12.00
N GLY A 79 9.15 16.29 13.06
CA GLY A 79 7.94 16.68 13.79
C GLY A 79 7.13 15.51 14.31
N SER A 80 5.81 15.64 14.30
CA SER A 80 4.87 14.65 14.83
C SER A 80 5.00 13.26 14.20
N LYS A 81 5.33 13.17 12.92
CA LYS A 81 5.56 11.89 12.24
C LYS A 81 6.74 11.14 12.85
N LYS A 82 7.86 11.84 13.13
CA LYS A 82 9.02 11.23 13.77
C LYS A 82 8.69 10.77 15.20
N THR A 83 8.00 11.61 15.95
CA THR A 83 7.57 11.27 17.31
C THR A 83 6.72 10.02 17.34
N PHE A 84 5.70 9.96 16.49
CA PHE A 84 4.79 8.81 16.38
C PHE A 84 5.52 7.54 15.94
N ALA A 85 6.30 7.59 14.88
CA ALA A 85 7.04 6.43 14.37
C ALA A 85 8.08 5.93 15.40
N SER A 86 8.77 6.84 16.10
CA SER A 86 9.71 6.48 17.16
C SER A 86 9.01 5.85 18.36
N TYR A 87 7.81 6.33 18.69
CA TYR A 87 6.99 5.74 19.75
C TYR A 87 6.61 4.31 19.41
N LEU A 88 6.08 4.06 18.20
CA LEU A 88 5.74 2.70 17.74
C LEU A 88 6.98 1.80 17.77
N SER A 89 8.11 2.28 17.23
CA SER A 89 9.35 1.50 17.16
C SER A 89 9.86 1.07 18.52
N LYS A 90 9.81 1.96 19.54
CA LYS A 90 10.39 1.74 20.86
C LYS A 90 9.46 1.01 21.82
N ASN A 91 8.16 1.21 21.71
CA ASN A 91 7.20 0.76 22.72
C ASN A 91 6.41 -0.49 22.30
N LEU A 92 6.31 -0.79 21.00
CA LEU A 92 5.66 -2.01 20.55
C LEU A 92 6.62 -3.19 20.64
N SER A 93 6.15 -4.27 21.28
CA SER A 93 6.78 -5.58 21.23
C SER A 93 6.74 -6.15 19.80
N ARG A 94 7.48 -7.22 19.55
CA ARG A 94 7.48 -7.89 18.25
C ARG A 94 6.08 -8.37 17.83
N LEU A 95 5.29 -8.86 18.79
CA LEU A 95 3.93 -9.31 18.55
C LEU A 95 3.02 -8.14 18.15
N GLU A 96 3.05 -7.05 18.93
CA GLU A 96 2.25 -5.86 18.65
C GLU A 96 2.60 -5.21 17.30
N LYS A 97 3.86 -5.19 16.90
CA LYS A 97 4.28 -4.77 15.55
C LYS A 97 3.69 -5.64 14.46
N PHE A 98 3.65 -6.94 14.67
CA PHE A 98 3.02 -7.89 13.74
C PHE A 98 1.50 -7.66 13.66
N GLU A 99 0.83 -7.44 14.80
CA GLU A 99 -0.60 -7.14 14.85
C GLU A 99 -0.91 -5.80 14.18
N PHE A 100 -0.09 -4.78 14.40
CA PHE A 100 -0.21 -3.49 13.72
C PHE A 100 -0.07 -3.64 12.20
N GLN A 101 0.91 -4.42 11.73
CA GLN A 101 1.06 -4.70 10.31
C GLN A 101 -0.15 -5.47 9.74
N ASN A 102 -0.72 -6.42 10.48
CA ASN A 102 -1.95 -7.10 10.09
C ASN A 102 -3.15 -6.16 10.05
N TYR A 103 -3.24 -5.23 10.98
CA TYR A 103 -4.26 -4.17 10.96
C TYR A 103 -4.16 -3.34 9.66
N LEU A 104 -2.97 -2.89 9.30
CA LEU A 104 -2.74 -2.15 8.05
C LEU A 104 -3.20 -2.95 6.82
N LYS A 105 -2.85 -4.22 6.77
CA LYS A 105 -3.23 -5.14 5.70
C LYS A 105 -4.74 -5.31 5.59
N LEU A 106 -5.42 -5.61 6.70
CA LEU A 106 -6.85 -5.87 6.73
C LEU A 106 -7.69 -4.63 6.41
N ASN A 107 -7.20 -3.46 6.78
CA ASN A 107 -7.88 -2.18 6.55
C ASN A 107 -7.47 -1.47 5.25
N LYS A 108 -6.75 -2.17 4.35
CA LYS A 108 -6.29 -1.63 3.07
C LYS A 108 -5.38 -0.41 3.20
N LEU A 109 -4.59 -0.38 4.26
CA LEU A 109 -3.64 0.68 4.59
C LEU A 109 -2.17 0.31 4.33
N SER A 110 -1.88 -0.90 3.86
CA SER A 110 -0.54 -1.27 3.43
C SER A 110 -0.24 -0.72 2.03
N SER A 111 1.02 -0.40 1.76
CA SER A 111 1.45 0.24 0.51
C SER A 111 1.47 -0.68 -0.71
N HIS A 112 1.51 -2.00 -0.51
CA HIS A 112 1.44 -2.96 -1.60
C HIS A 112 0.00 -3.37 -1.86
N MET A 113 -0.51 -3.10 -3.07
CA MET A 113 -1.88 -3.43 -3.47
C MET A 113 -1.88 -4.53 -4.54
N ARG A 114 -2.77 -5.50 -4.36
CA ARG A 114 -3.02 -6.60 -5.29
C ARG A 114 -4.44 -6.53 -5.82
N ILE A 115 -4.56 -6.69 -7.15
CA ILE A 115 -5.82 -6.56 -7.85
C ILE A 115 -6.06 -7.80 -8.71
N VAL A 116 -7.27 -8.35 -8.63
CA VAL A 116 -7.76 -9.43 -9.49
C VAL A 116 -9.09 -9.01 -10.07
N VAL A 117 -9.18 -9.01 -11.37
CA VAL A 117 -10.40 -8.63 -12.10
C VAL A 117 -10.71 -9.62 -13.21
N LYS A 118 -11.97 -9.68 -13.60
CA LYS A 118 -12.49 -10.49 -14.69
C LYS A 118 -13.11 -9.57 -15.75
N LYS A 119 -12.93 -9.93 -17.02
CA LYS A 119 -13.59 -9.26 -18.14
C LYS A 119 -14.95 -9.88 -18.41
#